data_d908e3cbb53452b480f35cb9a923f0f2
#
_entry.id   d908e3cbb53452b480f35cb9a923f0f2
#
_cell.length_a   1.000
_cell.length_b   1.000
_cell.length_c   1.000
_cell.angle_alpha   90.00
_cell.angle_beta   90.00
_cell.angle_gamma   90.00
#
_symmetry.space_group_name_H-M   'P 1'
#
loop_
_entity.id
_entity.type
_entity.pdbx_description
1 polymer ?
#
loop_
_entity_poly.entity_id
_entity_poly.type
_entity_poly.pdbx_seq_one_letter_code
_entity_poly.pdbx_strand_id
1 'polypeptide(L)'
;MLMNNNEYLDLVQTIKQEIQQAQYKATLSVNKELIMLYYNIGKIINEHKSWGNKFIENLAADIKLSFPNAKGYSVRNLKYMSKFASTYPDEQFVQTVSAQIPWSHNVAILDKVKGEKQREWYIRKTAENGWSHNVLIHQIESGLYAVSYTHLRAH
;
A
#
# COMPACT_ATOMS: atom_id res chain seq x y z
N MET A 1 28.35 -33.54 23.87
CA MET A 1 27.20 -34.21 23.25
C MET A 1 27.07 -33.81 21.80
N LEU A 2 26.99 -34.80 20.94
CA LEU A 2 26.85 -34.53 19.53
C LEU A 2 25.38 -34.53 19.14
N MET A 3 24.95 -33.44 18.50
CA MET A 3 23.59 -33.32 18.03
C MET A 3 23.41 -34.12 16.75
N ASN A 4 22.29 -34.82 16.62
CA ASN A 4 21.91 -35.50 15.38
C ASN A 4 21.78 -34.46 14.25
N ASN A 5 22.30 -34.78 13.06
CA ASN A 5 22.23 -33.89 11.92
C ASN A 5 20.79 -33.47 11.58
N ASN A 6 19.84 -34.41 11.69
CA ASN A 6 18.43 -34.11 11.41
C ASN A 6 17.85 -33.15 12.44
N GLU A 7 18.18 -33.31 13.70
CA GLU A 7 17.75 -32.41 14.77
C GLU A 7 18.33 -31.01 14.56
N TYR A 8 19.59 -30.94 14.18
CA TYR A 8 20.25 -29.65 13.89
C TYR A 8 19.60 -28.96 12.73
N LEU A 9 19.34 -29.67 11.62
CA LEU A 9 18.72 -29.10 10.44
C LEU A 9 17.29 -28.61 10.73
N ASP A 10 16.53 -29.34 11.53
CA ASP A 10 15.18 -28.94 11.94
C ASP A 10 15.23 -27.68 12.80
N LEU A 11 16.19 -27.60 13.73
CA LEU A 11 16.38 -26.43 14.57
C LEU A 11 16.71 -25.19 13.72
N VAL A 12 17.66 -25.35 12.78
CA VAL A 12 18.05 -24.26 11.88
C VAL A 12 16.86 -23.80 11.05
N GLN A 13 16.06 -24.73 10.55
CA GLN A 13 14.89 -24.39 9.75
C GLN A 13 13.85 -23.61 10.58
N THR A 14 13.63 -24.03 11.81
CA THR A 14 12.72 -23.34 12.73
C THR A 14 13.18 -21.90 12.98
N ILE A 15 14.48 -21.73 13.24
CA ILE A 15 15.04 -20.40 13.48
C ILE A 15 14.93 -19.51 12.23
N LYS A 16 15.21 -20.08 11.06
CA LYS A 16 15.07 -19.35 9.79
C LYS A 16 13.64 -18.87 9.58
N GLN A 17 12.66 -19.70 9.87
CA GLN A 17 11.25 -19.34 9.76
C GLN A 17 10.88 -18.21 10.71
N GLU A 18 11.36 -18.26 11.95
CA GLU A 18 11.11 -17.19 12.92
C GLU A 18 11.73 -15.86 12.47
N ILE A 19 12.94 -15.90 11.92
CA ILE A 19 13.59 -14.70 11.37
C ILE A 19 12.77 -14.13 10.23
N GLN A 20 12.34 -14.96 9.30
CA GLN A 20 11.56 -14.52 8.14
C GLN A 20 10.23 -13.90 8.57
N GLN A 21 9.55 -14.52 9.55
CA GLN A 21 8.29 -13.98 10.05
C GLN A 21 8.48 -12.66 10.76
N ALA A 22 9.54 -12.51 11.56
CA ALA A 22 9.84 -11.26 12.24
C ALA A 22 10.15 -10.13 11.24
N GLN A 23 10.93 -10.44 10.21
CA GLN A 23 11.24 -9.48 9.15
C GLN A 23 9.99 -9.05 8.37
N TYR A 24 9.13 -10.01 8.07
CA TYR A 24 7.87 -9.74 7.37
C TYR A 24 6.97 -8.84 8.21
N LYS A 25 6.81 -9.13 9.50
CA LYS A 25 6.00 -8.31 10.40
C LYS A 25 6.55 -6.89 10.52
N ALA A 26 7.88 -6.76 10.59
CA ALA A 26 8.53 -5.45 10.65
C ALA A 26 8.27 -4.65 9.37
N THR A 27 8.37 -5.29 8.22
CA THR A 27 8.10 -4.65 6.93
C THR A 27 6.64 -4.20 6.84
N LEU A 28 5.69 -5.03 7.27
CA LEU A 28 4.29 -4.66 7.30
C LEU A 28 4.03 -3.47 8.23
N SER A 29 4.67 -3.46 9.40
CA SER A 29 4.51 -2.38 10.37
C SER A 29 5.02 -1.05 9.81
N VAL A 30 6.19 -1.06 9.19
CA VAL A 30 6.77 0.14 8.55
C VAL A 30 5.86 0.63 7.43
N ASN A 31 5.37 -0.29 6.60
CA ASN A 31 4.46 0.06 5.51
C ASN A 31 3.17 0.68 6.04
N LYS A 32 2.60 0.11 7.08
CA LYS A 32 1.37 0.63 7.70
C LYS A 32 1.59 2.05 8.21
N GLU A 33 2.70 2.29 8.90
CA GLU A 33 3.03 3.63 9.41
C GLU A 33 3.12 4.64 8.26
N LEU A 34 3.74 4.27 7.16
CA LEU A 34 3.87 5.14 5.99
C LEU A 34 2.52 5.43 5.36
N ILE A 35 1.72 4.40 5.12
CA ILE A 35 0.39 4.53 4.51
C ILE A 35 -0.50 5.43 5.36
N MET A 36 -0.49 5.22 6.68
CA MET A 36 -1.30 6.03 7.59
C MET A 36 -0.81 7.47 7.65
N LEU A 37 0.49 7.70 7.59
CA LEU A 37 1.05 9.05 7.50
C LEU A 37 0.55 9.76 6.25
N TYR A 38 0.64 9.09 5.10
CA TYR A 38 0.19 9.66 3.84
C TYR A 38 -1.32 9.92 3.84
N TYR A 39 -2.08 9.02 4.43
CA TYR A 39 -3.52 9.18 4.59
C TYR A 39 -3.84 10.43 5.42
N ASN A 40 -3.16 10.61 6.55
CA ASN A 40 -3.37 11.75 7.43
C ASN A 40 -2.98 13.07 6.76
N ILE A 41 -1.86 13.07 6.04
CA ILE A 41 -1.45 14.25 5.26
C ILE A 41 -2.54 14.58 4.22
N GLY A 42 -3.03 13.56 3.52
CA GLY A 42 -4.09 13.74 2.53
C GLY A 42 -5.37 14.33 3.12
N LYS A 43 -5.74 13.89 4.33
CA LYS A 43 -6.90 14.44 5.04
C LYS A 43 -6.70 15.93 5.36
N ILE A 44 -5.51 16.28 5.83
CA ILE A 44 -5.17 17.68 6.14
C ILE A 44 -5.24 18.54 4.87
N ILE A 45 -4.67 18.05 3.77
CA ILE A 45 -4.73 18.76 2.49
C ILE A 45 -6.20 18.97 2.07
N ASN A 46 -7.04 17.95 2.23
CA ASN A 46 -8.44 18.01 1.85
C ASN A 46 -9.24 19.01 2.69
N GLU A 47 -8.86 19.23 3.94
CA GLU A 47 -9.48 20.24 4.79
C GLU A 47 -9.22 21.67 4.28
N HIS A 48 -8.19 21.84 3.46
CA HIS A 48 -7.75 23.15 2.93
C HIS A 48 -7.82 23.22 1.42
N LYS A 49 -8.71 22.48 0.78
CA LYS A 49 -8.85 22.46 -0.68
C LYS A 49 -9.09 23.83 -1.28
N SER A 50 -9.75 24.73 -0.56
CA SER A 50 -10.02 26.09 -1.02
C SER A 50 -8.74 26.90 -1.26
N TRP A 51 -7.61 26.50 -0.69
CA TRP A 51 -6.33 27.18 -0.87
C TRP A 51 -5.67 26.90 -2.22
N GLY A 52 -6.14 25.88 -2.95
CA GLY A 52 -5.74 25.62 -4.33
C GLY A 52 -4.39 24.95 -4.51
N ASN A 53 -3.94 24.89 -5.77
CA ASN A 53 -2.69 24.21 -6.13
C ASN A 53 -1.44 24.88 -5.57
N LYS A 54 -1.48 26.21 -5.40
CA LYS A 54 -0.35 26.95 -4.85
C LYS A 54 -0.03 26.51 -3.41
N PHE A 55 -1.05 26.16 -2.65
CA PHE A 55 -0.88 25.61 -1.30
C PHE A 55 -0.05 24.32 -1.35
N ILE A 56 -0.36 23.43 -2.27
CA ILE A 56 0.36 22.14 -2.38
C ILE A 56 1.80 22.38 -2.82
N GLU A 57 2.03 23.30 -3.76
CA GLU A 57 3.39 23.67 -4.18
C GLU A 57 4.21 24.23 -3.04
N ASN A 58 3.64 25.12 -2.25
CA ASN A 58 4.29 25.71 -1.10
C ASN A 58 4.56 24.67 -0.02
N LEU A 59 3.61 23.78 0.23
CA LEU A 59 3.75 22.69 1.19
C LEU A 59 4.91 21.77 0.80
N ALA A 60 4.98 21.38 -0.47
CA ALA A 60 6.07 20.53 -0.97
C ALA A 60 7.43 21.21 -0.76
N ALA A 61 7.53 22.50 -1.04
CA ALA A 61 8.77 23.26 -0.88
C ALA A 61 9.17 23.34 0.60
N ASP A 62 8.21 23.61 1.49
CA ASP A 62 8.47 23.72 2.92
C ASP A 62 8.89 22.39 3.53
N ILE A 63 8.27 21.29 3.12
CA ILE A 63 8.64 19.95 3.57
C ILE A 63 10.07 19.64 3.12
N LYS A 64 10.44 20.00 1.88
CA LYS A 64 11.78 19.76 1.38
C LYS A 64 12.84 20.55 2.15
N LEU A 65 12.52 21.76 2.60
CA LEU A 65 13.42 22.56 3.42
C LEU A 65 13.67 21.90 4.78
N SER A 66 12.64 21.37 5.40
CA SER A 66 12.74 20.73 6.71
C SER A 66 13.31 19.32 6.65
N PHE A 67 13.06 18.60 5.57
CA PHE A 67 13.45 17.20 5.40
C PHE A 67 14.09 17.00 4.03
N PRO A 68 15.29 17.57 3.80
CA PRO A 68 15.88 17.60 2.46
C PRO A 68 16.19 16.23 1.87
N ASN A 69 16.37 15.20 2.72
CA ASN A 69 16.68 13.86 2.27
C ASN A 69 15.44 12.95 2.19
N ALA A 70 14.28 13.43 2.63
CA ALA A 70 13.06 12.64 2.59
C ALA A 70 12.49 12.60 1.16
N LYS A 71 12.06 11.42 0.75
CA LYS A 71 11.40 11.21 -0.55
C LYS A 71 9.90 11.02 -0.33
N GLY A 72 9.13 11.26 -1.35
CA GLY A 72 7.70 10.99 -1.30
C GLY A 72 6.83 12.20 -1.03
N TYR A 73 7.41 13.41 -0.98
CA TYR A 73 6.65 14.64 -0.70
C TYR A 73 6.68 15.62 -1.86
N SER A 74 6.75 15.10 -3.08
CA SER A 74 6.61 15.92 -4.29
C SER A 74 5.17 16.42 -4.42
N VAL A 75 4.97 17.46 -5.20
CA VAL A 75 3.62 17.97 -5.52
C VAL A 75 2.73 16.84 -6.03
N ARG A 76 3.25 16.04 -6.95
CA ARG A 76 2.50 14.90 -7.51
C ARG A 76 2.07 13.93 -6.41
N ASN A 77 3.00 13.55 -5.53
CA ASN A 77 2.70 12.57 -4.49
C ASN A 77 1.75 13.13 -3.43
N LEU A 78 1.87 14.41 -3.08
CA LEU A 78 0.93 15.08 -2.18
C LEU A 78 -0.48 15.08 -2.75
N LYS A 79 -0.61 15.27 -4.06
CA LYS A 79 -1.91 15.16 -4.73
C LYS A 79 -2.47 13.75 -4.67
N TYR A 80 -1.63 12.73 -4.78
CA TYR A 80 -2.06 11.35 -4.60
C TYR A 80 -2.50 11.07 -3.16
N MET A 81 -1.82 11.64 -2.17
CA MET A 81 -2.25 11.53 -0.78
C MET A 81 -3.64 12.12 -0.59
N SER A 82 -3.90 13.28 -1.19
CA SER A 82 -5.21 13.93 -1.17
C SER A 82 -6.28 13.03 -1.80
N LYS A 83 -5.99 12.49 -2.97
CA LYS A 83 -6.89 11.58 -3.69
C LYS A 83 -7.14 10.30 -2.89
N PHE A 84 -6.10 9.75 -2.30
CA PHE A 84 -6.17 8.55 -1.46
C PHE A 84 -7.12 8.75 -0.28
N ALA A 85 -6.95 9.85 0.45
CA ALA A 85 -7.77 10.16 1.60
C ALA A 85 -9.24 10.40 1.22
N SER A 86 -9.50 11.06 0.08
CA SER A 86 -10.88 11.29 -0.36
C SER A 86 -11.52 10.05 -0.97
N THR A 87 -10.73 9.15 -1.55
CA THR A 87 -11.24 7.90 -2.11
C THR A 87 -11.65 6.91 -1.02
N TYR A 88 -10.91 6.88 0.09
CA TYR A 88 -11.15 5.96 1.21
C TYR A 88 -11.52 6.73 2.47
N PRO A 89 -12.78 7.12 2.65
CA PRO A 89 -13.19 7.89 3.83
C PRO A 89 -13.15 7.07 5.13
N ASP A 90 -13.19 5.75 5.05
CA ASP A 90 -13.14 4.88 6.22
C ASP A 90 -11.70 4.61 6.62
N GLU A 91 -11.25 5.25 7.70
CA GLU A 91 -9.89 5.09 8.21
C GLU A 91 -9.59 3.64 8.60
N GLN A 92 -10.56 2.92 9.14
CA GLN A 92 -10.40 1.52 9.51
C GLN A 92 -10.06 0.67 8.29
N PHE A 93 -10.71 0.92 7.16
CA PHE A 93 -10.40 0.24 5.90
C PHE A 93 -8.95 0.49 5.49
N VAL A 94 -8.49 1.73 5.60
CA VAL A 94 -7.10 2.06 5.26
C VAL A 94 -6.13 1.32 6.17
N GLN A 95 -6.38 1.32 7.48
CA GLN A 95 -5.52 0.64 8.45
C GLN A 95 -5.43 -0.86 8.24
N THR A 96 -6.53 -1.50 7.86
CA THR A 96 -6.63 -2.96 7.83
C THR A 96 -6.50 -3.55 6.43
N VAL A 97 -6.79 -2.80 5.39
CA VAL A 97 -6.78 -3.29 4.01
C VAL A 97 -5.71 -2.58 3.17
N SER A 98 -5.86 -1.27 2.97
CA SER A 98 -4.92 -0.51 2.12
C SER A 98 -3.47 -0.58 2.64
N ALA A 99 -3.31 -0.63 3.95
CA ALA A 99 -1.99 -0.68 4.59
C ALA A 99 -1.27 -2.02 4.42
N GLN A 100 -1.93 -3.03 3.85
CA GLN A 100 -1.31 -4.32 3.58
C GLN A 100 -0.44 -4.32 2.33
N ILE A 101 -0.56 -3.31 1.48
CA ILE A 101 0.20 -3.24 0.23
C ILE A 101 1.00 -1.93 0.16
N PRO A 102 2.10 -1.91 -0.64
CA PRO A 102 2.93 -0.71 -0.75
C PRO A 102 2.20 0.49 -1.33
N TRP A 103 2.74 1.68 -1.08
CA TRP A 103 2.18 2.92 -1.58
C TRP A 103 2.07 2.93 -3.11
N SER A 104 3.11 2.47 -3.81
CA SER A 104 3.08 2.43 -5.28
C SER A 104 1.95 1.58 -5.82
N HIS A 105 1.61 0.49 -5.14
CA HIS A 105 0.47 -0.36 -5.52
C HIS A 105 -0.85 0.36 -5.27
N ASN A 106 -0.96 1.05 -4.14
CA ASN A 106 -2.14 1.86 -3.85
C ASN A 106 -2.36 2.95 -4.89
N VAL A 107 -1.29 3.63 -5.30
CA VAL A 107 -1.36 4.66 -6.35
C VAL A 107 -1.83 4.09 -7.67
N ALA A 108 -1.28 2.94 -8.07
CA ALA A 108 -1.69 2.26 -9.31
C ALA A 108 -3.18 1.92 -9.30
N ILE A 109 -3.69 1.43 -8.19
CA ILE A 109 -5.11 1.11 -8.05
C ILE A 109 -5.97 2.37 -8.12
N LEU A 110 -5.55 3.47 -7.45
CA LEU A 110 -6.25 4.74 -7.54
C LEU A 110 -6.37 5.25 -8.98
N ASP A 111 -5.30 5.10 -9.76
CA ASP A 111 -5.27 5.57 -11.13
C ASP A 111 -6.08 4.73 -12.09
N LYS A 112 -6.04 3.41 -11.91
CA LYS A 112 -6.49 2.48 -12.95
C LYS A 112 -7.80 1.79 -12.63
N VAL A 113 -8.24 1.79 -11.38
CA VAL A 113 -9.45 1.07 -10.96
C VAL A 113 -10.49 2.07 -10.48
N LYS A 114 -11.70 2.00 -11.09
CA LYS A 114 -12.78 2.94 -10.78
C LYS A 114 -13.90 2.21 -10.09
N GLY A 115 -14.09 1.99 -9.00
CA GLY A 115 -15.16 1.28 -8.32
C GLY A 115 -14.67 0.80 -6.98
N GLU A 116 -15.43 1.06 -5.96
CA GLU A 116 -15.06 0.75 -4.59
C GLU A 116 -14.78 -0.73 -4.40
N LYS A 117 -15.70 -1.57 -4.87
CA LYS A 117 -15.57 -3.02 -4.73
C LYS A 117 -14.39 -3.57 -5.52
N GLN A 118 -14.15 -3.00 -6.71
CA GLN A 118 -13.03 -3.42 -7.55
C GLN A 118 -11.69 -3.03 -6.90
N ARG A 119 -11.60 -1.82 -6.36
CA ARG A 119 -10.37 -1.39 -5.66
C ARG A 119 -10.05 -2.31 -4.48
N GLU A 120 -11.06 -2.59 -3.65
CA GLU A 120 -10.88 -3.50 -2.51
C GLU A 120 -10.42 -4.87 -2.96
N TRP A 121 -11.03 -5.40 -4.02
CA TRP A 121 -10.67 -6.71 -4.56
C TRP A 121 -9.20 -6.76 -5.00
N TYR A 122 -8.73 -5.74 -5.75
CA TYR A 122 -7.34 -5.71 -6.20
C TYR A 122 -6.36 -5.54 -5.04
N ILE A 123 -6.71 -4.75 -4.03
CA ILE A 123 -5.87 -4.61 -2.84
C ILE A 123 -5.72 -5.97 -2.15
N ARG A 124 -6.83 -6.66 -1.91
CA ARG A 124 -6.81 -7.94 -1.22
C ARG A 124 -6.08 -9.00 -2.02
N LYS A 125 -6.28 -9.05 -3.33
CA LYS A 125 -5.57 -9.99 -4.21
C LYS A 125 -4.07 -9.71 -4.25
N THR A 126 -3.69 -8.46 -4.26
CA THR A 126 -2.28 -8.07 -4.20
C THR A 126 -1.64 -8.56 -2.91
N ALA A 127 -2.32 -8.34 -1.77
CA ALA A 127 -1.82 -8.79 -0.47
C ALA A 127 -1.75 -10.31 -0.37
N GLU A 128 -2.79 -11.01 -0.83
CA GLU A 128 -2.84 -12.48 -0.79
C GLU A 128 -1.76 -13.13 -1.65
N ASN A 129 -1.53 -12.60 -2.85
CA ASN A 129 -0.67 -13.23 -3.85
C ASN A 129 0.74 -12.63 -3.89
N GLY A 130 0.99 -11.56 -3.15
CA GLY A 130 2.28 -10.89 -3.18
C GLY A 130 2.63 -10.33 -4.54
N TRP A 131 1.65 -9.80 -5.26
CA TRP A 131 1.89 -9.26 -6.60
C TRP A 131 2.86 -8.09 -6.57
N SER A 132 3.85 -8.12 -7.48
CA SER A 132 4.69 -6.96 -7.71
C SER A 132 3.87 -5.84 -8.37
N HIS A 133 4.43 -4.64 -8.39
CA HIS A 133 3.78 -3.50 -9.06
C HIS A 133 3.43 -3.83 -10.52
N ASN A 134 4.36 -4.42 -11.25
CA ASN A 134 4.14 -4.75 -12.67
C ASN A 134 3.08 -5.84 -12.85
N VAL A 135 3.08 -6.85 -11.99
CA VAL A 135 2.06 -7.90 -12.02
C VAL A 135 0.68 -7.33 -11.74
N LEU A 136 0.57 -6.47 -10.72
CA LEU A 136 -0.70 -5.81 -10.41
C LEU A 136 -1.23 -5.02 -11.60
N ILE A 137 -0.39 -4.21 -12.23
CA ILE A 137 -0.79 -3.42 -13.40
C ILE A 137 -1.27 -4.34 -14.52
N HIS A 138 -0.55 -5.42 -14.79
CA HIS A 138 -0.95 -6.40 -15.81
C HIS A 138 -2.33 -6.99 -15.50
N GLN A 139 -2.56 -7.38 -14.25
CA GLN A 139 -3.85 -7.96 -13.84
C GLN A 139 -5.00 -6.95 -13.97
N ILE A 140 -4.74 -5.69 -13.66
CA ILE A 140 -5.75 -4.64 -13.84
C ILE A 140 -6.05 -4.43 -15.33
N GLU A 141 -5.01 -4.30 -16.14
CA GLU A 141 -5.16 -4.03 -17.58
C GLU A 141 -5.78 -5.20 -18.33
N SER A 142 -5.56 -6.44 -17.88
CA SER A 142 -6.18 -7.62 -18.46
C SER A 142 -7.63 -7.84 -18.00
N GLY A 143 -8.11 -7.02 -17.07
CA GLY A 143 -9.49 -7.10 -16.59
C GLY A 143 -9.77 -8.31 -15.71
N LEU A 144 -8.81 -8.72 -14.90
CA LEU A 144 -8.94 -9.93 -14.08
C LEU A 144 -10.18 -9.90 -13.18
N TYR A 145 -10.51 -8.75 -12.59
CA TYR A 145 -11.71 -8.63 -11.75
C TYR A 145 -12.98 -8.98 -12.54
N ALA A 146 -13.13 -8.42 -13.72
CA ALA A 146 -14.31 -8.66 -14.56
C ALA A 146 -14.41 -10.14 -14.96
N VAL A 147 -13.28 -10.76 -15.31
CA VAL A 147 -13.23 -12.19 -15.66
C VAL A 147 -13.63 -13.03 -14.46
N SER A 148 -13.06 -12.77 -13.29
CA SER A 148 -13.36 -13.51 -12.06
C SER A 148 -14.81 -13.36 -11.66
N TYR A 149 -15.36 -12.15 -11.72
CA TYR A 149 -16.75 -11.87 -11.39
C TYR A 149 -17.70 -12.61 -12.35
N THR A 150 -17.43 -12.54 -13.63
CA THR A 150 -18.23 -13.22 -14.65
C THR A 150 -18.20 -14.74 -14.46
N HIS A 151 -17.02 -15.29 -14.18
CA HIS A 151 -16.86 -16.72 -13.93
C HIS A 151 -17.67 -17.17 -12.72
N LEU A 152 -17.61 -16.43 -11.62
CA LEU A 152 -18.37 -16.74 -10.42
C LEU A 152 -19.88 -16.68 -10.65
N ARG A 153 -20.34 -15.76 -11.48
CA ARG A 153 -21.78 -15.65 -11.81
C ARG A 153 -22.27 -16.75 -12.74
N ALA A 154 -21.37 -17.33 -13.54
CA ALA A 154 -21.72 -18.42 -14.46
C ALA A 154 -21.91 -19.76 -13.74
N HIS A 155 -21.47 -19.87 -12.51
CA HIS A 155 -21.61 -21.04 -11.68
C HIS A 155 -22.57 -20.76 -10.53
#